data_2316fbc053cfde320603f0fbaf3c58de
#
_entry.id   2316fbc053cfde320603f0fbaf3c58de
#
_cell.length_a   1.000
_cell.length_b   1.000
_cell.length_c   1.000
_cell.angle_alpha   90.00
_cell.angle_beta   90.00
_cell.angle_gamma   90.00
#
_symmetry.space_group_name_H-M   'P 1'
#
loop_
_entity.id
_entity.type
_entity.pdbx_description
1 polymer ?
#
loop_
_entity_poly.entity_id
_entity_poly.type
_entity_poly.pdbx_seq_one_letter_code
_entity_poly.pdbx_strand_id
1 'polypeptide(L)'
;VREALIELSKSDIIEILPQRGSRVAPIDLKLVEEAGFFRRTLECAVVKLVCEKAAVKELSDDFVLALKANLNLQDFYLENPSPDKLMELDNEFHHLLFSCVDKERCYRMCCDMGIHFDRIRHLALHTVKELKIVGDHHDILSAICACDADRAYALMAAHLTRFEIDEKLIKNEYPEYFVN
;
A
#
# COMPACT_ATOMS: atom_id res chain seq x y z
N VAL A 1 16.38 20.89 -9.04
CA VAL A 1 15.46 20.37 -10.07
C VAL A 1 16.12 19.27 -10.90
N ARG A 2 17.28 19.51 -11.57
CA ARG A 2 17.90 18.53 -12.48
C ARG A 2 18.24 17.21 -11.78
N GLU A 3 18.83 17.25 -10.59
CA GLU A 3 19.19 16.06 -9.80
C GLU A 3 17.95 15.26 -9.41
N ALA A 4 16.87 15.94 -8.97
CA ALA A 4 15.62 15.28 -8.64
C ALA A 4 15.00 14.56 -9.86
N LEU A 5 15.06 15.16 -11.06
CA LEU A 5 14.59 14.50 -12.28
C LEU A 5 15.46 13.29 -12.65
N ILE A 6 16.77 13.33 -12.38
CA ILE A 6 17.66 12.20 -12.60
C ILE A 6 17.32 11.05 -11.62
N GLU A 7 17.08 11.35 -10.35
CA GLU A 7 16.66 10.33 -9.37
C GLU A 7 15.33 9.70 -9.75
N LEU A 8 14.33 10.50 -10.10
CA LEU A 8 13.03 10.02 -10.57
C LEU A 8 13.11 9.22 -11.88
N SER A 9 14.11 9.49 -12.73
CA SER A 9 14.32 8.70 -13.95
C SER A 9 14.93 7.33 -13.68
N LYS A 10 15.65 7.16 -12.58
CA LYS A 10 16.17 5.84 -12.17
C LYS A 10 15.07 4.90 -11.68
N SER A 11 13.94 5.47 -11.23
CA SER A 11 12.74 4.73 -10.81
C SER A 11 11.69 4.65 -11.92
N ASP A 12 12.05 4.94 -13.16
CA ASP A 12 11.17 4.90 -14.34
C ASP A 12 9.88 5.78 -14.21
N ILE A 13 9.90 6.76 -13.29
CA ILE A 13 8.77 7.71 -13.10
C ILE A 13 8.86 8.88 -14.08
N ILE A 14 10.08 9.25 -14.47
CA ILE A 14 10.36 10.33 -15.41
C ILE A 14 11.19 9.79 -16.57
N GLU A 15 10.77 10.11 -17.77
CA GLU A 15 11.58 9.94 -18.97
C GLU A 15 12.31 11.24 -19.30
N ILE A 16 13.64 11.17 -19.40
CA ILE A 16 14.47 12.30 -19.85
C ILE A 16 14.63 12.20 -21.38
N LEU A 17 14.05 13.17 -22.09
CA LEU A 17 14.11 13.23 -23.54
C LEU A 17 15.25 14.16 -23.97
N PRO A 18 16.30 13.66 -24.67
CA PRO A 18 17.42 14.47 -25.10
C PRO A 18 16.94 15.70 -25.88
N GLN A 19 17.39 16.90 -25.45
CA GLN A 19 17.05 18.20 -26.02
C GLN A 19 15.56 18.57 -26.04
N ARG A 20 14.67 17.75 -25.45
CA ARG A 20 13.20 17.94 -25.45
C ARG A 20 12.61 18.09 -24.07
N GLY A 21 13.45 17.98 -23.01
CA GLY A 21 12.99 18.10 -21.62
C GLY A 21 12.73 16.73 -20.96
N SER A 22 11.80 16.71 -20.04
CA SER A 22 11.41 15.48 -19.31
C SER A 22 9.89 15.38 -19.25
N ARG A 23 9.39 14.17 -19.22
CA ARG A 23 7.95 13.88 -19.01
C ARG A 23 7.75 12.82 -17.95
N VAL A 24 6.57 12.81 -17.34
CA VAL A 24 6.15 11.69 -16.49
C VAL A 24 5.96 10.46 -17.38
N ALA A 25 6.60 9.36 -17.01
CA ALA A 25 6.47 8.11 -17.74
C ALA A 25 5.06 7.53 -17.61
N PRO A 26 4.51 6.89 -18.65
CA PRO A 26 3.28 6.11 -18.51
C PRO A 26 3.41 5.03 -17.45
N ILE A 27 2.27 4.55 -16.91
CA ILE A 27 2.24 3.44 -15.97
C ILE A 27 2.51 2.14 -16.73
N ASP A 28 3.58 1.45 -16.35
CA ASP A 28 3.88 0.10 -16.83
C ASP A 28 3.32 -0.92 -15.83
N LEU A 29 2.33 -1.71 -16.27
CA LEU A 29 1.68 -2.71 -15.43
C LEU A 29 2.62 -3.82 -14.99
N LYS A 30 3.71 -4.10 -15.73
CA LYS A 30 4.71 -5.08 -15.27
C LYS A 30 5.45 -4.59 -14.03
N LEU A 31 5.81 -3.31 -13.99
CA LEU A 31 6.44 -2.72 -12.81
C LEU A 31 5.47 -2.66 -11.62
N VAL A 32 4.19 -2.45 -11.88
CA VAL A 32 3.13 -2.52 -10.85
C VAL A 32 3.00 -3.94 -10.30
N GLU A 33 2.99 -4.96 -11.16
CA GLU A 33 2.91 -6.38 -10.79
C GLU A 33 4.13 -6.80 -9.94
N GLU A 34 5.35 -6.44 -10.37
CA GLU A 34 6.58 -6.73 -9.62
C GLU A 34 6.58 -6.06 -8.24
N ALA A 35 6.17 -4.79 -8.15
CA ALA A 35 6.03 -4.07 -6.90
C ALA A 35 4.97 -4.71 -5.99
N GLY A 36 3.83 -5.10 -6.54
CA GLY A 36 2.76 -5.81 -5.84
C GLY A 36 3.22 -7.18 -5.31
N PHE A 37 3.97 -7.95 -6.11
CA PHE A 37 4.56 -9.22 -5.68
C PHE A 37 5.53 -9.03 -4.51
N PHE A 38 6.43 -8.03 -4.59
CA PHE A 38 7.40 -7.73 -3.55
C PHE A 38 6.69 -7.32 -2.24
N ARG A 39 5.74 -6.39 -2.33
CA ARG A 39 4.96 -5.91 -1.21
C ARG A 39 4.20 -7.05 -0.54
N ARG A 40 3.44 -7.84 -1.31
CA ARG A 40 2.67 -8.98 -0.80
C ARG A 40 3.55 -10.00 -0.09
N THR A 41 4.72 -10.33 -0.66
CA THR A 41 5.66 -11.28 -0.06
C THR A 41 6.12 -10.83 1.32
N LEU A 42 6.48 -9.57 1.48
CA LEU A 42 6.99 -9.04 2.75
C LEU A 42 5.87 -8.79 3.76
N GLU A 43 4.77 -8.19 3.36
CA GLU A 43 3.70 -7.81 4.28
C GLU A 43 2.94 -9.02 4.83
N CYS A 44 2.73 -10.05 4.00
CA CYS A 44 2.18 -11.32 4.48
C CYS A 44 3.10 -12.02 5.49
N ALA A 45 4.43 -11.94 5.32
CA ALA A 45 5.37 -12.44 6.31
C ALA A 45 5.36 -11.60 7.59
N VAL A 46 5.31 -10.27 7.46
CA VAL A 46 5.26 -9.34 8.60
C VAL A 46 4.02 -9.54 9.44
N VAL A 47 2.84 -9.65 8.85
CA VAL A 47 1.60 -9.83 9.63
C VAL A 47 1.61 -11.14 10.42
N LYS A 48 2.24 -12.22 9.91
CA LYS A 48 2.46 -13.45 10.69
C LYS A 48 3.34 -13.21 11.91
N LEU A 49 4.46 -12.50 11.74
CA LEU A 49 5.35 -12.14 12.85
C LEU A 49 4.63 -11.29 13.92
N VAL A 50 3.74 -10.38 13.50
CA VAL A 50 2.91 -9.59 14.44
C VAL A 50 1.98 -10.53 15.22
N CYS A 51 1.34 -11.51 14.57
CA CYS A 51 0.49 -12.50 15.24
C CYS A 51 1.29 -13.39 16.20
N GLU A 52 2.53 -13.76 15.86
CA GLU A 52 3.44 -14.52 16.75
C GLU A 52 3.75 -13.71 18.02
N LYS A 53 4.07 -12.41 17.91
CA LYS A 53 4.21 -11.51 19.06
C LYS A 53 2.91 -11.41 19.88
N ALA A 54 1.75 -11.34 19.22
CA ALA A 54 0.46 -11.33 19.90
C ALA A 54 0.24 -12.59 20.75
N ALA A 55 0.57 -13.76 20.20
CA ALA A 55 0.40 -15.06 20.86
C ALA A 55 1.22 -15.19 22.14
N VAL A 56 2.41 -14.59 22.20
CA VAL A 56 3.27 -14.57 23.38
C VAL A 56 3.08 -13.33 24.27
N LYS A 57 2.06 -12.51 23.97
CA LYS A 57 1.72 -11.28 24.70
C LYS A 57 2.85 -10.21 24.70
N GLU A 58 3.59 -10.14 23.61
CA GLU A 58 4.66 -9.15 23.41
C GLU A 58 4.21 -7.93 22.57
N LEU A 59 2.93 -7.87 22.17
CA LEU A 59 2.38 -6.65 21.59
C LEU A 59 2.18 -5.59 22.67
N SER A 60 2.70 -4.39 22.44
CA SER A 60 2.45 -3.28 23.33
C SER A 60 1.01 -2.77 23.17
N ASP A 61 0.42 -2.29 24.27
CA ASP A 61 -0.88 -1.63 24.23
C ASP A 61 -0.86 -0.40 23.32
N ASP A 62 0.25 0.33 23.27
CA ASP A 62 0.44 1.50 22.41
C ASP A 62 0.34 1.14 20.92
N PHE A 63 0.90 0.00 20.51
CA PHE A 63 0.79 -0.48 19.12
C PHE A 63 -0.68 -0.77 18.75
N VAL A 64 -1.39 -1.51 19.61
CA VAL A 64 -2.81 -1.83 19.35
C VAL A 64 -3.65 -0.57 19.36
N LEU A 65 -3.36 0.39 20.24
CA LEU A 65 -4.04 1.68 20.30
C LEU A 65 -3.76 2.50 19.04
N ALA A 66 -2.52 2.53 18.55
CA ALA A 66 -2.16 3.23 17.32
C ALA A 66 -2.90 2.67 16.09
N LEU A 67 -2.96 1.33 15.93
CA LEU A 67 -3.74 0.71 14.86
C LEU A 67 -5.23 1.07 14.94
N LYS A 68 -5.83 1.01 16.14
CA LYS A 68 -7.24 1.39 16.33
C LYS A 68 -7.49 2.87 16.02
N ALA A 69 -6.58 3.75 16.44
CA ALA A 69 -6.70 5.18 16.16
C ALA A 69 -6.60 5.45 14.64
N ASN A 70 -5.67 4.79 13.96
CA ASN A 70 -5.52 4.86 12.51
C ASN A 70 -6.81 4.38 11.81
N LEU A 71 -7.39 3.24 12.20
CA LEU A 71 -8.64 2.73 11.61
C LEU A 71 -9.83 3.66 11.84
N ASN A 72 -9.97 4.24 13.03
CA ASN A 72 -11.03 5.22 13.30
C ASN A 72 -10.93 6.44 12.38
N LEU A 73 -9.72 6.88 12.03
CA LEU A 73 -9.50 7.95 11.07
C LEU A 73 -9.82 7.51 9.63
N GLN A 74 -9.49 6.27 9.27
CA GLN A 74 -9.87 5.72 7.97
C GLN A 74 -11.39 5.64 7.82
N ASP A 75 -12.12 5.17 8.85
CA ASP A 75 -13.60 5.16 8.88
C ASP A 75 -14.16 6.58 8.71
N PHE A 76 -13.59 7.55 9.43
CA PHE A 76 -14.00 8.96 9.29
C PHE A 76 -13.82 9.47 7.85
N TYR A 77 -12.71 9.13 7.18
CA TYR A 77 -12.47 9.59 5.79
C TYR A 77 -13.17 8.75 4.73
N LEU A 78 -13.77 7.60 5.07
CA LEU A 78 -14.76 6.94 4.20
C LEU A 78 -16.08 7.73 4.16
N GLU A 79 -16.52 8.26 5.31
CA GLU A 79 -17.74 9.07 5.42
C GLU A 79 -17.52 10.51 4.94
N ASN A 80 -16.28 11.03 5.06
CA ASN A 80 -15.88 12.38 4.67
C ASN A 80 -14.74 12.29 3.63
N PRO A 81 -15.03 12.00 2.35
CA PRO A 81 -14.04 11.57 1.37
C PRO A 81 -12.84 12.50 1.21
N SER A 82 -11.65 11.97 1.47
CA SER A 82 -10.37 12.59 1.23
C SER A 82 -9.37 11.50 0.78
N PRO A 83 -9.25 11.27 -0.54
CA PRO A 83 -8.37 10.23 -1.11
C PRO A 83 -6.93 10.32 -0.59
N ASP A 84 -6.36 11.52 -0.52
CA ASP A 84 -4.98 11.72 -0.04
C ASP A 84 -4.83 11.30 1.43
N LYS A 85 -5.82 11.64 2.28
CA LYS A 85 -5.80 11.23 3.69
C LYS A 85 -5.98 9.73 3.87
N LEU A 86 -6.83 9.11 3.07
CA LEU A 86 -6.96 7.66 3.06
C LEU A 86 -5.65 6.98 2.63
N MET A 87 -4.95 7.52 1.64
CA MET A 87 -3.65 7.00 1.20
C MET A 87 -2.57 7.15 2.29
N GLU A 88 -2.51 8.30 2.98
CA GLU A 88 -1.61 8.52 4.11
C GLU A 88 -1.87 7.49 5.22
N LEU A 89 -3.13 7.30 5.61
CA LEU A 89 -3.53 6.39 6.69
C LEU A 89 -3.34 4.91 6.33
N ASP A 90 -3.57 4.54 5.07
CA ASP A 90 -3.28 3.20 4.57
C ASP A 90 -1.76 2.91 4.66
N ASN A 91 -0.92 3.85 4.22
CA ASN A 91 0.53 3.71 4.35
C ASN A 91 0.97 3.62 5.82
N GLU A 92 0.36 4.40 6.72
CA GLU A 92 0.66 4.36 8.15
C GLU A 92 0.24 3.02 8.77
N PHE A 93 -0.93 2.45 8.41
CA PHE A 93 -1.37 1.13 8.87
C PHE A 93 -0.31 0.07 8.57
N HIS A 94 0.15 -0.01 7.33
CA HIS A 94 1.18 -0.95 6.92
C HIS A 94 2.52 -0.67 7.62
N HIS A 95 2.92 0.59 7.75
CA HIS A 95 4.14 0.98 8.48
C HIS A 95 4.12 0.50 9.93
N LEU A 96 3.01 0.68 10.64
CA LEU A 96 2.86 0.23 12.04
C LEU A 96 3.13 -1.28 12.18
N LEU A 97 2.67 -2.11 11.21
CA LEU A 97 2.94 -3.55 11.23
C LEU A 97 4.44 -3.86 11.12
N PHE A 98 5.16 -3.20 10.20
CA PHE A 98 6.61 -3.38 10.07
C PHE A 98 7.36 -2.89 11.31
N SER A 99 6.98 -1.74 11.88
CA SER A 99 7.57 -1.17 13.09
C SER A 99 7.43 -2.12 14.28
N CYS A 100 6.26 -2.73 14.44
CA CYS A 100 5.98 -3.69 15.52
C CYS A 100 6.99 -4.85 15.57
N VAL A 101 7.53 -5.26 14.43
CA VAL A 101 8.46 -6.38 14.30
C VAL A 101 9.89 -5.96 13.93
N ASP A 102 10.24 -4.69 14.15
CA ASP A 102 11.58 -4.12 13.92
C ASP A 102 12.06 -4.29 12.46
N LYS A 103 11.16 -4.12 11.47
CA LYS A 103 11.44 -4.26 10.04
C LYS A 103 11.36 -2.93 9.27
N GLU A 104 11.72 -1.83 9.89
CA GLU A 104 11.69 -0.48 9.30
C GLU A 104 12.42 -0.38 7.95
N ARG A 105 13.58 -1.06 7.83
CA ARG A 105 14.33 -1.06 6.58
C ARG A 105 13.57 -1.78 5.46
N CYS A 106 12.89 -2.88 5.79
CA CYS A 106 12.05 -3.60 4.82
C CYS A 106 10.89 -2.74 4.37
N TYR A 107 10.24 -2.00 5.30
CA TYR A 107 9.19 -1.05 4.94
C TYR A 107 9.68 0.01 3.94
N ARG A 108 10.84 0.63 4.19
CA ARG A 108 11.42 1.61 3.26
C ARG A 108 11.66 1.00 1.88
N MET A 109 12.16 -0.23 1.81
CA MET A 109 12.33 -0.93 0.53
C MET A 109 10.99 -1.20 -0.17
N CYS A 110 9.92 -1.51 0.59
CA CYS A 110 8.56 -1.60 0.04
C CYS A 110 8.11 -0.28 -0.56
N CYS A 111 8.36 0.86 0.10
CA CYS A 111 8.03 2.18 -0.41
C CYS A 111 8.82 2.50 -1.69
N ASP A 112 10.13 2.23 -1.70
CA ASP A 112 10.99 2.50 -2.86
C ASP A 112 10.58 1.69 -4.09
N MET A 113 10.24 0.40 -3.90
CA MET A 113 9.71 -0.47 -4.97
C MET A 113 8.25 -0.15 -5.31
N GLY A 114 7.49 0.32 -4.33
CA GLY A 114 6.05 0.55 -4.41
C GLY A 114 5.62 1.75 -5.24
N ILE A 115 6.54 2.61 -5.68
CA ILE A 115 6.22 3.89 -6.33
C ILE A 115 5.32 3.73 -7.56
N HIS A 116 5.46 2.66 -8.36
CA HIS A 116 4.60 2.37 -9.49
C HIS A 116 3.23 1.86 -9.05
N PHE A 117 3.20 1.05 -8.00
CA PHE A 117 1.98 0.53 -7.39
C PHE A 117 1.15 1.68 -6.76
N ASP A 118 1.80 2.63 -6.11
CA ASP A 118 1.15 3.79 -5.49
C ASP A 118 0.42 4.67 -6.51
N ARG A 119 0.91 4.73 -7.76
CA ARG A 119 0.22 5.44 -8.83
C ARG A 119 -1.16 4.81 -9.13
N ILE A 120 -1.23 3.48 -9.16
CA ILE A 120 -2.50 2.75 -9.34
C ILE A 120 -3.41 2.94 -8.11
N ARG A 121 -2.87 2.81 -6.90
CA ARG A 121 -3.64 3.02 -5.66
C ARG A 121 -4.24 4.41 -5.61
N HIS A 122 -3.48 5.43 -5.97
CA HIS A 122 -3.98 6.81 -6.02
C HIS A 122 -5.14 6.95 -7.02
N LEU A 123 -5.02 6.39 -8.22
CA LEU A 123 -6.10 6.37 -9.20
C LEU A 123 -7.31 5.59 -8.69
N ALA A 124 -7.12 4.44 -8.03
CA ALA A 124 -8.19 3.64 -7.45
C ALA A 124 -9.02 4.43 -6.43
N LEU A 125 -8.38 5.18 -5.53
CA LEU A 125 -9.05 6.00 -4.53
C LEU A 125 -9.93 7.10 -5.13
N HIS A 126 -9.64 7.54 -6.36
CA HIS A 126 -10.44 8.53 -7.07
C HIS A 126 -11.54 7.93 -7.96
N THR A 127 -11.41 6.66 -8.34
CA THR A 127 -12.26 6.00 -9.34
C THR A 127 -13.23 5.02 -8.72
N VAL A 128 -12.79 4.25 -7.73
CA VAL A 128 -13.56 3.16 -7.12
C VAL A 128 -14.54 3.73 -6.10
N LYS A 129 -15.85 3.52 -6.33
CA LYS A 129 -16.92 4.07 -5.48
C LYS A 129 -17.07 3.35 -4.14
N GLU A 130 -16.77 2.04 -4.11
CA GLU A 130 -16.89 1.22 -2.90
C GLU A 130 -15.49 0.77 -2.44
N LEU A 131 -14.88 1.59 -1.60
CA LEU A 131 -13.57 1.29 -1.04
C LEU A 131 -13.69 0.23 0.06
N LYS A 132 -13.19 -0.97 -0.21
CA LYS A 132 -13.20 -2.09 0.76
C LYS A 132 -11.94 -2.17 1.61
N ILE A 133 -10.94 -1.34 1.31
CA ILE A 133 -9.62 -1.37 1.98
C ILE A 133 -9.71 -1.21 3.49
N VAL A 134 -10.59 -0.33 3.97
CA VAL A 134 -10.76 -0.07 5.41
C VAL A 134 -11.36 -1.28 6.12
N GLY A 135 -12.37 -1.92 5.51
CA GLY A 135 -12.94 -3.17 6.03
C GLY A 135 -11.90 -4.29 6.10
N ASP A 136 -11.02 -4.40 5.09
CA ASP A 136 -9.91 -5.37 5.11
C ASP A 136 -8.95 -5.11 6.28
N HIS A 137 -8.62 -3.85 6.57
CA HIS A 137 -7.75 -3.51 7.69
C HIS A 137 -8.37 -3.85 9.05
N HIS A 138 -9.69 -3.64 9.23
CA HIS A 138 -10.41 -4.09 10.43
C HIS A 138 -10.34 -5.61 10.60
N ASP A 139 -10.54 -6.35 9.50
CA ASP A 139 -10.45 -7.81 9.51
C ASP A 139 -9.03 -8.31 9.85
N ILE A 140 -8.00 -7.66 9.29
CA ILE A 140 -6.58 -7.95 9.60
C ILE A 140 -6.30 -7.70 11.08
N LEU A 141 -6.69 -6.54 11.63
CA LEU A 141 -6.51 -6.25 13.05
C LEU A 141 -7.26 -7.26 13.93
N SER A 142 -8.48 -7.66 13.55
CA SER A 142 -9.25 -8.68 14.25
C SER A 142 -8.50 -10.02 14.30
N ALA A 143 -7.88 -10.45 13.18
CA ALA A 143 -7.09 -11.67 13.12
C ALA A 143 -5.82 -11.58 13.97
N ILE A 144 -5.13 -10.42 13.98
CA ILE A 144 -3.97 -10.15 14.86
C ILE A 144 -4.37 -10.28 16.31
N CYS A 145 -5.46 -9.63 16.73
CA CYS A 145 -5.95 -9.70 18.12
C CYS A 145 -6.38 -11.11 18.53
N ALA A 146 -6.84 -11.93 17.57
CA ALA A 146 -7.15 -13.34 17.80
C ALA A 146 -5.92 -14.26 17.75
N CYS A 147 -4.72 -13.73 17.49
CA CYS A 147 -3.48 -14.48 17.29
C CYS A 147 -3.59 -15.52 16.14
N ASP A 148 -4.46 -15.27 15.17
CA ASP A 148 -4.71 -16.16 14.03
C ASP A 148 -3.81 -15.76 12.84
N ALA A 149 -2.58 -16.29 12.84
CA ALA A 149 -1.56 -15.95 11.85
C ALA A 149 -1.94 -16.38 10.42
N ASP A 150 -2.64 -17.50 10.27
CA ASP A 150 -3.02 -17.99 8.93
C ASP A 150 -4.17 -17.17 8.36
N ARG A 151 -5.14 -16.80 9.19
CA ARG A 151 -6.21 -15.88 8.79
C ARG A 151 -5.66 -14.49 8.47
N ALA A 152 -4.77 -13.94 9.30
CA ALA A 152 -4.14 -12.64 9.06
C ALA A 152 -3.35 -12.63 7.73
N TYR A 153 -2.60 -13.71 7.45
CA TYR A 153 -1.91 -13.92 6.18
C TYR A 153 -2.88 -13.90 5.00
N ALA A 154 -3.95 -14.69 5.06
CA ALA A 154 -4.92 -14.78 3.97
C ALA A 154 -5.63 -13.45 3.70
N LEU A 155 -5.99 -12.72 4.77
CA LEU A 155 -6.61 -11.41 4.67
C LEU A 155 -5.66 -10.36 4.08
N MET A 156 -4.39 -10.32 4.53
CA MET A 156 -3.37 -9.44 3.97
C MET A 156 -3.11 -9.74 2.49
N ALA A 157 -3.01 -11.02 2.11
CA ALA A 157 -2.82 -11.42 0.72
C ALA A 157 -3.99 -10.97 -0.16
N ALA A 158 -5.23 -11.16 0.29
CA ALA A 158 -6.43 -10.71 -0.42
C ALA A 158 -6.50 -9.18 -0.53
N HIS A 159 -6.19 -8.47 0.56
CA HIS A 159 -6.13 -7.00 0.59
C HIS A 159 -5.14 -6.46 -0.45
N LEU A 160 -3.92 -7.00 -0.50
CA LEU A 160 -2.86 -6.53 -1.39
C LEU A 160 -3.04 -6.90 -2.87
N THR A 161 -3.96 -7.81 -3.20
CA THR A 161 -4.31 -8.15 -4.59
C THR A 161 -5.55 -7.41 -5.10
N ARG A 162 -6.16 -6.56 -4.28
CA ARG A 162 -7.41 -5.88 -4.64
C ARG A 162 -7.27 -4.98 -5.87
N PHE A 163 -6.10 -4.37 -6.08
CA PHE A 163 -5.84 -3.53 -7.26
C PHE A 163 -5.98 -4.30 -8.59
N GLU A 164 -5.70 -5.61 -8.62
CA GLU A 164 -5.85 -6.46 -9.81
C GLU A 164 -7.33 -6.51 -10.27
N ILE A 165 -8.26 -6.35 -9.32
CA ILE A 165 -9.70 -6.31 -9.59
C ILE A 165 -10.08 -4.96 -10.22
N ASP A 166 -9.46 -3.88 -9.74
CA ASP A 166 -9.79 -2.51 -10.12
C ASP A 166 -8.99 -2.04 -11.35
N GLU A 167 -7.91 -2.73 -11.74
CA GLU A 167 -7.01 -2.36 -12.85
C GLU A 167 -7.77 -2.07 -14.16
N LYS A 168 -8.71 -2.94 -14.53
CA LYS A 168 -9.49 -2.76 -15.77
C LYS A 168 -10.35 -1.51 -15.73
N LEU A 169 -10.94 -1.22 -14.57
CA LEU A 169 -11.76 -0.02 -14.37
C LEU A 169 -10.89 1.23 -14.50
N ILE A 170 -9.75 1.25 -13.80
CA ILE A 170 -8.80 2.37 -13.79
C ILE A 170 -8.24 2.59 -15.20
N LYS A 171 -7.84 1.53 -15.90
CA LYS A 171 -7.31 1.62 -17.27
C LYS A 171 -8.34 2.12 -18.28
N ASN A 172 -9.61 1.79 -18.09
CA ASN A 172 -10.69 2.31 -18.94
C ASN A 172 -10.98 3.80 -18.69
N GLU A 173 -10.85 4.25 -17.43
CA GLU A 173 -11.09 5.64 -17.03
C GLU A 173 -9.92 6.55 -17.44
N TYR A 174 -8.66 6.05 -17.38
CA TYR A 174 -7.43 6.81 -17.62
C TYR A 174 -6.50 6.13 -18.64
N PRO A 175 -6.99 5.78 -19.85
CA PRO A 175 -6.17 5.02 -20.80
C PRO A 175 -4.86 5.71 -21.20
N GLU A 176 -4.83 7.05 -21.19
CA GLU A 176 -3.66 7.85 -21.53
C GLU A 176 -2.51 7.77 -20.51
N TYR A 177 -2.75 7.25 -19.31
CA TYR A 177 -1.73 7.11 -18.27
C TYR A 177 -0.95 5.80 -18.37
N PHE A 178 -1.37 4.87 -19.21
CA PHE A 178 -0.77 3.54 -19.31
C PHE A 178 0.10 3.37 -20.57
N VAL A 179 1.06 2.45 -20.48
CA VAL A 179 1.79 1.97 -21.65
C VAL A 179 0.80 1.20 -22.54
N ASN A 180 0.83 1.51 -23.86
CA ASN A 180 0.01 0.85 -24.87
C ASN A 180 0.45 -0.59 -25.13
#